data_6308db7f640b565845ee7d2cff6ed5cd
#
_entry.id   6308db7f640b565845ee7d2cff6ed5cd
#
_cell.length_a   1.000
_cell.length_b   1.000
_cell.length_c   1.000
_cell.angle_alpha   90.00
_cell.angle_beta   90.00
_cell.angle_gamma   90.00
#
_symmetry.space_group_name_H-M   'P 1'
#
loop_
_entity.id
_entity.type
_entity.pdbx_description
1 polymer ?
#
loop_
_entity_poly.entity_id
_entity_poly.type
_entity_poly.pdbx_seq_one_letter_code
_entity_poly.pdbx_strand_id
1 'polypeptide(L)' 'MSNKAYYAEKAKYHFEQYQLALNRGDEAEQKRHMAEYLNYDKASK' A
#
# COMPACT_ATOMS: atom_id res chain seq x y z
N MET A 1 -6.42 -22.60 0.19
CA MET A 1 -6.34 -21.36 0.96
C MET A 1 -6.13 -20.17 0.04
N SER A 2 -6.84 -19.11 0.31
CA SER A 2 -6.73 -17.90 -0.52
C SER A 2 -5.71 -16.93 0.08
N ASN A 3 -4.84 -16.39 -0.76
CA ASN A 3 -3.89 -15.37 -0.33
C ASN A 3 -4.48 -13.96 -0.40
N LYS A 4 -5.74 -13.85 -0.79
CA LYS A 4 -6.37 -12.54 -0.98
C LYS A 4 -6.40 -11.73 0.31
N ALA A 5 -6.70 -12.38 1.44
CA ALA A 5 -6.73 -11.68 2.73
C ALA A 5 -5.35 -11.14 3.09
N TYR A 6 -4.29 -11.91 2.83
CA TYR A 6 -2.93 -11.47 3.07
C TYR A 6 -2.60 -10.24 2.23
N TYR A 7 -2.93 -10.29 0.95
CA TYR A 7 -2.63 -9.17 0.05
C TYR A 7 -3.47 -7.94 0.40
N ALA A 8 -4.71 -8.14 0.83
CA ALA A 8 -5.55 -7.02 1.25
C ALA A 8 -4.96 -6.32 2.48
N GLU A 9 -4.42 -7.11 3.43
CA GLU A 9 -3.75 -6.57 4.61
C GLU A 9 -2.52 -5.75 4.22
N LYS A 10 -1.73 -6.27 3.27
CA LYS A 10 -0.55 -5.57 2.79
C LYS A 10 -0.92 -4.26 2.08
N ALA A 11 -1.98 -4.30 1.28
CA ALA A 11 -2.45 -3.10 0.60
C ALA A 11 -2.85 -2.04 1.62
N LYS A 12 -3.58 -2.45 2.65
CA LYS A 12 -4.00 -1.53 3.70
C LYS A 12 -2.79 -0.90 4.41
N TYR A 13 -1.78 -1.73 4.72
CA TYR A 13 -0.57 -1.25 5.38
C TYR A 13 0.11 -0.17 4.53
N HIS A 14 0.29 -0.44 3.24
CA HIS A 14 0.98 0.52 2.37
C HIS A 14 0.15 1.78 2.15
N PHE A 15 -1.16 1.68 2.14
CA PHE A 15 -2.01 2.87 2.03
C PHE A 15 -1.85 3.76 3.26
N GLU A 16 -1.77 3.15 4.45
CA GLU A 16 -1.53 3.91 5.68
C GLU A 16 -0.17 4.59 5.66
N GLN A 17 0.86 3.88 5.19
CA GLN A 17 2.20 4.46 5.06
C GLN A 17 2.22 5.59 4.05
N TYR A 18 1.47 5.44 2.96
CA TYR A 18 1.32 6.49 1.97
C TYR A 18 0.73 7.76 2.60
N GLN A 19 -0.31 7.62 3.41
CA GLN A 19 -0.92 8.77 4.07
C GLN A 19 0.03 9.45 5.04
N LEU A 20 0.83 8.68 5.77
CA LEU A 20 1.84 9.23 6.66
C LEU A 20 2.90 9.99 5.87
N ALA A 21 3.28 9.46 4.71
CA ALA A 21 4.24 10.14 3.84
C ALA A 21 3.68 11.47 3.32
N LEU A 22 2.37 11.51 3.01
CA LEU A 22 1.73 12.75 2.63
C LEU A 22 1.83 13.79 3.74
N ASN A 23 1.57 13.39 4.98
CA ASN A 23 1.65 14.29 6.13
C ASN A 23 3.04 14.84 6.34
N ARG A 24 4.08 14.01 6.05
CA ARG A 24 5.47 14.44 6.20
C ARG A 24 5.99 15.21 5.00
N GLY A 25 5.25 15.19 3.88
CA GLY A 25 5.72 15.79 2.64
C GLY A 25 6.83 14.99 1.98
N ASP A 26 6.89 13.68 2.23
CA ASP A 26 7.93 12.80 1.71
C ASP A 26 7.48 12.20 0.38
N GLU A 27 7.83 12.87 -0.72
CA GLU A 27 7.37 12.45 -2.05
C GLU A 27 7.91 11.10 -2.47
N ALA A 28 9.16 10.78 -2.12
CA ALA A 28 9.75 9.50 -2.48
C ALA A 28 8.98 8.35 -1.83
N GLU A 29 8.66 8.49 -0.55
CA GLU A 29 7.89 7.47 0.16
C GLU A 29 6.46 7.40 -0.33
N GLN A 30 5.86 8.53 -0.72
CA GLN A 30 4.52 8.54 -1.30
C GLN A 30 4.49 7.68 -2.56
N LYS A 31 5.45 7.87 -3.45
CA LYS A 31 5.50 7.12 -4.70
C LYS A 31 5.74 5.64 -4.45
N ARG A 32 6.66 5.34 -3.54
CA ARG A 32 7.00 3.95 -3.22
C ARG A 32 5.81 3.19 -2.65
N HIS A 33 5.17 3.78 -1.64
CA HIS A 33 4.05 3.10 -0.99
C HIS A 33 2.82 3.04 -1.89
N MET A 34 2.60 4.03 -2.73
CA MET A 34 1.50 3.97 -3.68
C MET A 34 1.71 2.83 -4.69
N ALA A 35 2.93 2.64 -5.18
CA ALA A 35 3.23 1.54 -6.10
C ALA A 35 2.98 0.19 -5.43
N GLU A 36 3.43 0.04 -4.17
CA GLU A 36 3.21 -1.19 -3.43
C GLU A 36 1.72 -1.42 -3.17
N TYR A 37 1.01 -0.37 -2.80
CA TYR A 37 -0.42 -0.46 -2.55
C TYR A 37 -1.16 -0.97 -3.79
N LEU A 38 -0.86 -0.41 -4.96
CA LEU A 38 -1.53 -0.81 -6.19
C LEU A 38 -1.24 -2.26 -6.54
N ASN A 39 0.01 -2.70 -6.34
CA ASN A 39 0.38 -4.09 -6.59
C ASN A 39 -0.38 -5.05 -5.69
N TYR A 40 -0.42 -4.76 -4.39
CA TYR A 40 -1.11 -5.63 -3.45
C TYR A 40 -2.63 -5.57 -3.62
N ASP A 41 -3.16 -4.40 -3.91
CA ASP A 41 -4.59 -4.24 -4.16
C ASP A 41 -5.01 -5.09 -5.37
N LYS A 42 -4.23 -5.04 -6.42
CA LYS A 42 -4.50 -5.85 -7.61
C LYS A 42 -4.45 -7.35 -7.29
N ALA A 43 -3.47 -7.76 -6.49
CA ALA A 43 -3.32 -9.16 -6.12
C ALA A 43 -4.43 -9.64 -5.20
N SER A 44 -5.10 -8.72 -4.48
CA SER A 44 -6.17 -9.08 -3.55
C SER A 44 -7.52 -9.26 -4.23
N LYS A 45 -7.62 -8.98 -5.52
CA LYS A 45 -8.90 -9.06 -6.27
C LYS A 45 -9.07 -10.32 -7.10
#